data_5a9071ba2c8c7c14ddc9dc120ec8733a
#
_entry.id   5a9071ba2c8c7c14ddc9dc120ec8733a
#
_cell.length_a   1.000
_cell.length_b   1.000
_cell.length_c   1.000
_cell.angle_alpha   90.00
_cell.angle_beta   90.00
_cell.angle_gamma   90.00
#
_symmetry.space_group_name_H-M   'P 1'
#
loop_
_entity.id
_entity.type
_entity.pdbx_description
1 polymer ?
#
loop_
_entity_poly.entity_id
_entity_poly.type
_entity_poly.pdbx_seq_one_letter_code
_entity_poly.pdbx_strand_id
1 'polypeptide(L)'
;MTDYKPPINDIRLVLNEISDIGALCDFPEYEHVDKETIDGVLEELGRFAAEVVSPVNQIGDKEGCSVTDGVVTMPEEFGEAWNHFVDAGWGAISQDPDYGGGGFPLAIHTVLTELLATASRAWSMGPMLTAGAIDCLHTFSDETQKEIFLPKLVSGEWSGTMNLTEPQAGSDVGALTTKAIPQEDGTYRIFGTKIFITFGEHELVENIIQLVLARTPDSPPGTKGISCFIVPKYLVEDDGSLGERNDYRCLSLEHKLGLHASPTCVISVSYTHLTLPTNSLV
;
A
#
# COMPACT_ATOMS: atom_id res chain seq x y z
N MET A 1 6.61 -19.95 19.64
CA MET A 1 7.48 -20.29 18.49
C MET A 1 6.55 -20.77 17.38
N THR A 2 6.58 -20.13 16.23
CA THR A 2 5.77 -20.53 15.07
C THR A 2 6.45 -21.69 14.35
N ASP A 3 5.68 -22.65 13.85
CA ASP A 3 6.23 -23.75 13.05
C ASP A 3 6.39 -23.40 11.56
N TYR A 4 6.27 -22.11 11.23
CA TYR A 4 6.37 -21.63 9.85
C TYR A 4 7.80 -21.80 9.31
N LYS A 5 7.92 -22.48 8.19
CA LYS A 5 9.17 -22.72 7.47
C LYS A 5 8.99 -22.28 6.02
N PRO A 6 9.63 -21.18 5.62
CA PRO A 6 9.59 -20.71 4.25
C PRO A 6 10.11 -21.76 3.27
N PRO A 7 9.42 -22.04 2.14
CA PRO A 7 9.83 -23.06 1.18
C PRO A 7 10.91 -22.55 0.20
N ILE A 8 12.03 -22.04 0.74
CA ILE A 8 13.07 -21.35 -0.04
C ILE A 8 13.66 -22.25 -1.14
N ASN A 9 13.84 -23.55 -0.88
CA ASN A 9 14.39 -24.47 -1.87
C ASN A 9 13.43 -24.66 -3.06
N ASP A 10 12.12 -24.72 -2.82
CA ASP A 10 11.11 -24.84 -3.87
C ASP A 10 11.03 -23.54 -4.68
N ILE A 11 11.10 -22.39 -4.01
CA ILE A 11 11.17 -21.07 -4.66
C ILE A 11 12.42 -20.97 -5.54
N ARG A 12 13.59 -21.38 -5.06
CA ARG A 12 14.81 -21.42 -5.87
C ARG A 12 14.67 -22.32 -7.10
N LEU A 13 14.07 -23.50 -6.95
CA LEU A 13 13.82 -24.40 -8.07
C LEU A 13 12.95 -23.70 -9.12
N VAL A 14 11.87 -23.05 -8.72
CA VAL A 14 10.97 -22.33 -9.64
C VAL A 14 11.71 -21.18 -10.32
N LEU A 15 12.42 -20.36 -9.58
CA LEU A 15 13.11 -19.20 -10.15
C LEU A 15 14.23 -19.59 -11.11
N ASN A 16 15.04 -20.59 -10.76
CA ASN A 16 16.21 -20.97 -11.57
C ASN A 16 15.86 -21.89 -12.72
N GLU A 17 15.00 -22.92 -12.50
CA GLU A 17 14.80 -24.01 -13.47
C GLU A 17 13.53 -23.85 -14.30
N ILE A 18 12.55 -23.08 -13.83
CA ILE A 18 11.27 -22.88 -14.52
C ILE A 18 11.19 -21.47 -15.13
N SER A 19 11.49 -20.45 -14.35
CA SER A 19 11.36 -19.04 -14.76
C SER A 19 12.65 -18.47 -15.37
N ASP A 20 13.78 -19.15 -15.23
CA ASP A 20 15.09 -18.71 -15.71
C ASP A 20 15.41 -17.25 -15.32
N ILE A 21 15.37 -16.99 -14.01
CA ILE A 21 15.60 -15.63 -13.50
C ILE A 21 16.99 -15.09 -13.88
N GLY A 22 17.95 -15.98 -14.14
CA GLY A 22 19.27 -15.60 -14.64
C GLY A 22 19.21 -14.85 -15.97
N ALA A 23 18.28 -15.20 -16.87
CA ALA A 23 18.11 -14.52 -18.14
C ALA A 23 17.60 -13.07 -17.96
N LEU A 24 16.89 -12.74 -16.85
CA LEU A 24 16.51 -11.37 -16.52
C LEU A 24 17.72 -10.55 -16.09
N CYS A 25 18.68 -11.16 -15.39
CA CYS A 25 19.89 -10.48 -14.95
C CYS A 25 20.82 -10.06 -16.10
N ASP A 26 20.62 -10.61 -17.29
CA ASP A 26 21.37 -10.22 -18.50
C ASP A 26 20.87 -8.89 -19.11
N PHE A 27 19.73 -8.35 -18.68
CA PHE A 27 19.24 -7.05 -19.12
C PHE A 27 19.96 -5.91 -18.41
N PRO A 28 20.27 -4.80 -19.10
CA PRO A 28 21.01 -3.66 -18.52
C PRO A 28 20.38 -3.09 -17.23
N GLU A 29 19.06 -3.08 -17.15
CA GLU A 29 18.32 -2.61 -15.97
C GLU A 29 18.55 -3.46 -14.71
N TYR A 30 19.00 -4.72 -14.87
CA TYR A 30 19.26 -5.66 -13.76
C TYR A 30 20.75 -6.05 -13.62
N GLU A 31 21.67 -5.30 -14.26
CA GLU A 31 23.11 -5.61 -14.21
C GLU A 31 23.71 -5.64 -12.80
N HIS A 32 23.02 -4.99 -11.83
CA HIS A 32 23.39 -4.95 -10.41
C HIS A 32 22.87 -6.16 -9.62
N VAL A 33 22.09 -7.04 -10.26
CA VAL A 33 21.46 -8.22 -9.63
C VAL A 33 22.03 -9.47 -10.27
N ASP A 34 22.82 -10.23 -9.53
CA ASP A 34 23.31 -11.54 -9.95
C ASP A 34 22.65 -12.68 -9.15
N LYS A 35 22.97 -13.91 -9.54
CA LYS A 35 22.40 -15.09 -8.90
C LYS A 35 22.77 -15.19 -7.41
N GLU A 36 23.99 -14.81 -7.02
CA GLU A 36 24.44 -14.86 -5.64
C GLU A 36 23.68 -13.84 -4.79
N THR A 37 23.47 -12.64 -5.32
CA THR A 37 22.63 -11.61 -4.72
C THR A 37 21.20 -12.08 -4.52
N ILE A 38 20.57 -12.71 -5.55
CA ILE A 38 19.22 -13.27 -5.43
C ILE A 38 19.17 -14.35 -4.35
N ASP A 39 20.10 -15.28 -4.34
CA ASP A 39 20.15 -16.34 -3.33
C ASP A 39 20.26 -15.77 -1.91
N GLY A 40 21.09 -14.75 -1.72
CA GLY A 40 21.22 -14.03 -0.43
C GLY A 40 19.91 -13.36 -0.03
N VAL A 41 19.23 -12.68 -0.95
CA VAL A 41 17.93 -12.04 -0.72
C VAL A 41 16.86 -13.08 -0.32
N LEU A 42 16.81 -14.23 -0.99
CA LEU A 42 15.86 -15.29 -0.66
C LEU A 42 16.04 -15.84 0.76
N GLU A 43 17.30 -16.04 1.19
CA GLU A 43 17.60 -16.51 2.56
C GLU A 43 17.18 -15.49 3.62
N GLU A 44 17.56 -14.20 3.43
CA GLU A 44 17.21 -13.13 4.35
C GLU A 44 15.71 -12.89 4.43
N LEU A 45 15.04 -12.90 3.29
CA LEU A 45 13.59 -12.75 3.19
C LEU A 45 12.85 -13.92 3.87
N GLY A 46 13.34 -15.15 3.66
CA GLY A 46 12.81 -16.32 4.37
C GLY A 46 12.98 -16.19 5.87
N ARG A 47 14.14 -15.76 6.34
CA ARG A 47 14.39 -15.52 7.77
C ARG A 47 13.48 -14.43 8.33
N PHE A 48 13.36 -13.30 7.64
CA PHE A 48 12.45 -12.21 8.02
C PHE A 48 11.00 -12.68 8.13
N ALA A 49 10.52 -13.42 7.15
CA ALA A 49 9.15 -13.96 7.16
C ALA A 49 8.92 -14.92 8.35
N ALA A 50 9.90 -15.78 8.66
CA ALA A 50 9.79 -16.77 9.74
C ALA A 50 9.94 -16.16 11.14
N GLU A 51 10.90 -15.26 11.33
CA GLU A 51 11.31 -14.76 12.65
C GLU A 51 10.60 -13.47 13.06
N VAL A 52 10.20 -12.62 12.08
CA VAL A 52 9.56 -11.33 12.34
C VAL A 52 8.06 -11.36 12.03
N VAL A 53 7.67 -11.78 10.83
CA VAL A 53 6.27 -11.67 10.38
C VAL A 53 5.40 -12.83 10.89
N SER A 54 5.91 -14.06 10.89
CA SER A 54 5.11 -15.22 11.32
C SER A 54 4.67 -15.16 12.80
N PRO A 55 5.48 -14.67 13.76
CA PRO A 55 5.05 -14.52 15.14
C PRO A 55 3.84 -13.62 15.34
N VAL A 56 3.74 -12.53 14.57
CA VAL A 56 2.65 -11.55 14.73
C VAL A 56 1.30 -12.07 14.21
N ASN A 57 1.29 -13.13 13.42
CA ASN A 57 0.04 -13.69 12.89
C ASN A 57 -0.92 -14.14 14.00
N GLN A 58 -0.42 -14.87 15.00
CA GLN A 58 -1.25 -15.36 16.12
C GLN A 58 -1.66 -14.21 17.06
N ILE A 59 -0.79 -13.23 17.26
CA ILE A 59 -1.06 -12.05 18.07
C ILE A 59 -2.21 -11.27 17.43
N GLY A 60 -2.08 -10.96 16.14
CA GLY A 60 -3.10 -10.22 15.39
C GLY A 60 -4.45 -10.93 15.33
N ASP A 61 -4.47 -12.26 15.24
CA ASP A 61 -5.72 -13.03 15.26
C ASP A 61 -6.45 -12.96 16.60
N LYS A 62 -5.71 -12.90 17.70
CA LYS A 62 -6.26 -12.84 19.05
C LYS A 62 -6.69 -11.44 19.48
N GLU A 63 -5.87 -10.45 19.20
CA GLU A 63 -6.06 -9.07 19.67
C GLU A 63 -6.90 -8.25 18.68
N GLY A 64 -6.70 -8.46 17.37
CA GLY A 64 -7.36 -7.67 16.35
C GLY A 64 -6.87 -6.22 16.31
N CYS A 65 -7.71 -5.35 15.81
CA CYS A 65 -7.55 -3.90 15.85
C CYS A 65 -8.83 -3.24 16.37
N SER A 66 -8.69 -2.02 16.89
CA SER A 66 -9.80 -1.24 17.43
C SER A 66 -9.77 0.18 16.91
N VAL A 67 -10.93 0.87 16.94
CA VAL A 67 -11.04 2.27 16.55
C VAL A 67 -11.64 3.09 17.69
N THR A 68 -10.99 4.21 18.03
CA THR A 68 -11.47 5.17 19.03
C THR A 68 -11.27 6.58 18.49
N ASP A 69 -12.33 7.37 18.44
CA ASP A 69 -12.31 8.75 17.94
C ASP A 69 -11.71 8.91 16.52
N GLY A 70 -11.86 7.85 15.67
CA GLY A 70 -11.36 7.83 14.31
C GLY A 70 -9.90 7.43 14.17
N VAL A 71 -9.23 7.08 15.24
CA VAL A 71 -7.87 6.51 15.28
C VAL A 71 -7.94 5.01 15.43
N VAL A 72 -7.22 4.29 14.60
CA VAL A 72 -7.13 2.82 14.64
C VAL A 72 -5.86 2.40 15.35
N THR A 73 -6.02 1.63 16.42
CA THR A 73 -4.93 1.01 17.17
C THR A 73 -4.78 -0.45 16.75
N MET A 74 -3.55 -0.85 16.46
CA MET A 74 -3.15 -2.20 16.09
C MET A 74 -2.29 -2.83 17.19
N PRO A 75 -2.07 -4.17 17.21
CA PRO A 75 -1.10 -4.77 18.12
C PRO A 75 0.29 -4.13 17.98
N GLU A 76 0.99 -3.92 19.10
CA GLU A 76 2.30 -3.26 19.13
C GLU A 76 3.32 -4.00 18.24
N GLU A 77 3.28 -5.32 18.25
CA GLU A 77 4.17 -6.18 17.46
C GLU A 77 4.00 -6.00 15.94
N PHE A 78 2.82 -5.53 15.49
CA PHE A 78 2.63 -5.15 14.09
C PHE A 78 3.48 -3.94 13.71
N GLY A 79 3.60 -2.98 14.63
CA GLY A 79 4.46 -1.80 14.46
C GLY A 79 5.94 -2.17 14.49
N GLU A 80 6.36 -3.03 15.42
CA GLU A 80 7.73 -3.53 15.47
C GLU A 80 8.11 -4.27 14.17
N ALA A 81 7.24 -5.16 13.68
CA ALA A 81 7.47 -5.86 12.42
C ALA A 81 7.50 -4.90 11.21
N TRP A 82 6.69 -3.84 11.25
CA TRP A 82 6.71 -2.80 10.22
C TRP A 82 8.04 -2.04 10.20
N ASN A 83 8.53 -1.63 11.36
CA ASN A 83 9.82 -0.96 11.46
C ASN A 83 10.97 -1.84 10.94
N HIS A 84 10.99 -3.12 11.29
CA HIS A 84 11.97 -4.07 10.74
C HIS A 84 11.85 -4.23 9.21
N PHE A 85 10.63 -4.19 8.67
CA PHE A 85 10.39 -4.24 7.23
C PHE A 85 10.95 -3.03 6.50
N VAL A 86 10.74 -1.84 7.07
CA VAL A 86 11.23 -0.56 6.55
C VAL A 86 12.75 -0.50 6.66
N ASP A 87 13.32 -0.79 7.83
CA ASP A 87 14.76 -0.76 8.09
C ASP A 87 15.55 -1.70 7.17
N ALA A 88 14.97 -2.84 6.81
CA ALA A 88 15.55 -3.80 5.87
C ALA A 88 15.32 -3.45 4.39
N GLY A 89 14.51 -2.42 4.09
CA GLY A 89 14.23 -1.99 2.72
C GLY A 89 13.37 -2.95 1.89
N TRP A 90 12.64 -3.87 2.54
CA TRP A 90 11.86 -4.89 1.82
C TRP A 90 10.78 -4.29 0.91
N GLY A 91 10.14 -3.20 1.32
CA GLY A 91 9.14 -2.50 0.51
C GLY A 91 9.71 -1.88 -0.77
N ALA A 92 10.97 -1.49 -0.73
CA ALA A 92 11.68 -0.83 -1.81
C ALA A 92 12.32 -1.81 -2.83
N ILE A 93 12.39 -3.10 -2.53
CA ILE A 93 13.27 -4.05 -3.24
C ILE A 93 13.10 -4.04 -4.76
N SER A 94 11.89 -3.95 -5.28
CA SER A 94 11.60 -3.95 -6.73
C SER A 94 11.10 -2.60 -7.25
N GLN A 95 11.16 -1.56 -6.42
CA GLN A 95 10.74 -0.23 -6.82
C GLN A 95 11.82 0.47 -7.63
N ASP A 96 11.41 1.53 -8.33
CA ASP A 96 12.28 2.30 -9.20
C ASP A 96 13.45 2.95 -8.43
N PRO A 97 14.72 2.75 -8.85
CA PRO A 97 15.89 3.37 -8.24
C PRO A 97 15.86 4.89 -8.22
N ASP A 98 15.20 5.55 -9.17
CA ASP A 98 15.07 7.01 -9.23
C ASP A 98 14.31 7.56 -8.01
N TYR A 99 13.50 6.72 -7.34
CA TYR A 99 12.78 7.07 -6.12
C TYR A 99 13.28 6.32 -4.89
N GLY A 100 14.49 5.75 -4.93
CA GLY A 100 15.11 5.05 -3.81
C GLY A 100 14.81 3.56 -3.75
N GLY A 101 14.27 2.99 -4.82
CA GLY A 101 14.03 1.55 -4.96
C GLY A 101 15.29 0.73 -5.22
N GLY A 102 15.20 -0.58 -4.99
CA GLY A 102 16.29 -1.53 -5.23
C GLY A 102 16.40 -2.01 -6.67
N GLY A 103 15.40 -1.74 -7.54
CA GLY A 103 15.41 -2.11 -8.94
C GLY A 103 15.48 -3.62 -9.22
N PHE A 104 15.12 -4.48 -8.25
CA PHE A 104 15.12 -5.92 -8.46
C PHE A 104 13.96 -6.33 -9.39
N PRO A 105 14.11 -7.46 -10.13
CA PRO A 105 13.04 -7.99 -10.96
C PRO A 105 11.74 -8.22 -10.17
N LEU A 106 10.60 -7.98 -10.80
CA LEU A 106 9.26 -8.17 -10.20
C LEU A 106 9.04 -9.60 -9.67
N ALA A 107 9.76 -10.59 -10.21
CA ALA A 107 9.77 -11.96 -9.69
C ALA A 107 10.19 -12.02 -8.21
N ILE A 108 11.14 -11.19 -7.78
CA ILE A 108 11.57 -11.10 -6.37
C ILE A 108 10.49 -10.45 -5.50
N HIS A 109 9.80 -9.42 -5.99
CA HIS A 109 8.62 -8.86 -5.31
C HIS A 109 7.50 -9.89 -5.15
N THR A 110 7.30 -10.75 -6.15
CA THR A 110 6.32 -11.83 -6.07
C THR A 110 6.67 -12.82 -4.95
N VAL A 111 7.94 -13.20 -4.82
CA VAL A 111 8.41 -14.04 -3.70
C VAL A 111 8.23 -13.34 -2.35
N LEU A 112 8.58 -12.05 -2.26
CA LEU A 112 8.34 -11.24 -1.05
C LEU A 112 6.87 -11.33 -0.65
N THR A 113 5.96 -11.02 -1.57
CA THR A 113 4.52 -11.03 -1.31
C THR A 113 4.02 -12.42 -0.88
N GLU A 114 4.48 -13.49 -1.52
CA GLU A 114 4.13 -14.87 -1.16
C GLU A 114 4.58 -15.20 0.27
N LEU A 115 5.84 -14.94 0.62
CA LEU A 115 6.39 -15.25 1.93
C LEU A 115 5.74 -14.44 3.05
N LEU A 116 5.50 -13.14 2.84
CA LEU A 116 4.79 -12.30 3.80
C LEU A 116 3.34 -12.75 3.99
N ALA A 117 2.64 -13.06 2.89
CA ALA A 117 1.25 -13.49 2.95
C ALA A 117 1.06 -14.85 3.63
N THR A 118 2.01 -15.77 3.45
CA THR A 118 1.99 -17.09 4.10
C THR A 118 2.42 -17.02 5.57
N ALA A 119 3.28 -16.08 5.93
CA ALA A 119 3.70 -15.84 7.30
C ALA A 119 2.59 -15.15 8.14
N SER A 120 2.03 -14.05 7.66
CA SER A 120 0.90 -13.35 8.27
C SER A 120 0.09 -12.57 7.22
N ARG A 121 -1.04 -13.13 6.80
CA ARG A 121 -1.90 -12.47 5.82
C ARG A 121 -2.44 -11.13 6.31
N ALA A 122 -2.81 -11.04 7.59
CA ALA A 122 -3.34 -9.80 8.16
C ALA A 122 -2.33 -8.65 8.09
N TRP A 123 -1.08 -8.93 8.42
CA TRP A 123 0.00 -7.94 8.39
C TRP A 123 0.41 -7.58 6.96
N SER A 124 0.55 -8.58 6.08
CA SER A 124 1.03 -8.40 4.70
C SER A 124 0.11 -7.57 3.81
N MET A 125 -1.14 -7.34 4.22
CA MET A 125 -2.07 -6.47 3.48
C MET A 125 -1.57 -5.03 3.41
N GLY A 126 -0.88 -4.52 4.45
CA GLY A 126 -0.34 -3.15 4.46
C GLY A 126 0.72 -2.92 3.37
N PRO A 127 1.83 -3.69 3.36
CA PRO A 127 2.83 -3.60 2.30
C PRO A 127 2.26 -3.82 0.89
N MET A 128 1.32 -4.77 0.74
CA MET A 128 0.68 -5.05 -0.55
C MET A 128 -0.11 -3.84 -1.08
N LEU A 129 -0.87 -3.17 -0.24
CA LEU A 129 -1.63 -1.97 -0.63
C LEU A 129 -0.70 -0.81 -0.98
N THR A 130 0.39 -0.66 -0.22
CA THR A 130 1.40 0.38 -0.47
C THR A 130 2.09 0.16 -1.82
N ALA A 131 2.48 -1.07 -2.15
CA ALA A 131 3.05 -1.40 -3.46
C ALA A 131 2.08 -1.04 -4.60
N GLY A 132 0.79 -1.39 -4.48
CA GLY A 132 -0.21 -1.01 -5.47
C GLY A 132 -0.42 0.50 -5.61
N ALA A 133 -0.29 1.25 -4.51
CA ALA A 133 -0.34 2.71 -4.55
C ALA A 133 0.89 3.30 -5.26
N ILE A 134 2.08 2.76 -5.01
CA ILE A 134 3.32 3.15 -5.71
C ILE A 134 3.17 2.93 -7.21
N ASP A 135 2.74 1.74 -7.63
CA ASP A 135 2.54 1.40 -9.05
C ASP A 135 1.56 2.37 -9.73
N CYS A 136 0.46 2.70 -9.06
CA CYS A 136 -0.54 3.63 -9.57
C CYS A 136 0.05 5.03 -9.73
N LEU A 137 0.74 5.55 -8.73
CA LEU A 137 1.34 6.89 -8.77
C LEU A 137 2.49 6.95 -9.78
N HIS A 138 3.36 5.96 -9.80
CA HIS A 138 4.46 5.88 -10.77
C HIS A 138 3.96 5.91 -12.21
N THR A 139 2.86 5.20 -12.50
CA THR A 139 2.32 5.10 -13.86
C THR A 139 1.51 6.33 -14.30
N PHE A 140 0.72 6.93 -13.38
CA PHE A 140 -0.33 7.87 -13.76
C PHE A 140 -0.17 9.28 -13.19
N SER A 141 0.74 9.51 -12.24
CA SER A 141 0.98 10.84 -11.68
C SER A 141 1.86 11.69 -12.60
N ASP A 142 1.78 13.00 -12.44
CA ASP A 142 2.76 13.92 -13.00
C ASP A 142 4.08 13.89 -12.21
N GLU A 143 5.13 14.50 -12.77
CA GLU A 143 6.46 14.44 -12.16
C GLU A 143 6.52 15.11 -10.78
N THR A 144 5.77 16.21 -10.56
CA THR A 144 5.71 16.88 -9.26
C THR A 144 5.10 15.96 -8.19
N GLN A 145 4.00 15.26 -8.53
CA GLN A 145 3.37 14.29 -7.65
C GLN A 145 4.30 13.10 -7.35
N LYS A 146 5.01 12.60 -8.35
CA LYS A 146 5.98 11.52 -8.16
C LYS A 146 7.10 11.93 -7.20
N GLU A 147 7.68 13.10 -7.40
CA GLU A 147 8.76 13.63 -6.55
C GLU A 147 8.32 13.82 -5.10
N ILE A 148 7.07 14.20 -4.85
CA ILE A 148 6.52 14.40 -3.50
C ILE A 148 6.21 13.06 -2.81
N PHE A 149 5.54 12.14 -3.51
CA PHE A 149 4.94 10.97 -2.86
C PHE A 149 5.77 9.70 -2.96
N LEU A 150 6.42 9.43 -4.11
CA LEU A 150 7.08 8.15 -4.34
C LEU A 150 8.25 7.88 -3.39
N PRO A 151 9.18 8.82 -3.12
CA PRO A 151 10.30 8.54 -2.23
C PRO A 151 9.86 8.08 -0.83
N LYS A 152 8.83 8.70 -0.27
CA LYS A 152 8.30 8.39 1.05
C LYS A 152 7.51 7.07 1.10
N LEU A 153 6.79 6.74 0.02
CA LEU A 153 6.09 5.46 -0.10
C LEU A 153 7.08 4.31 -0.34
N VAL A 154 8.09 4.51 -1.17
CA VAL A 154 9.14 3.53 -1.47
C VAL A 154 9.98 3.23 -0.24
N SER A 155 10.38 4.25 0.52
CA SER A 155 11.12 4.07 1.78
C SER A 155 10.28 3.36 2.86
N GLY A 156 8.94 3.41 2.78
CA GLY A 156 8.03 2.87 3.78
C GLY A 156 7.75 3.82 4.95
N GLU A 157 8.28 5.06 4.92
CA GLU A 157 7.93 6.11 5.90
C GLU A 157 6.43 6.43 5.81
N TRP A 158 5.85 6.36 4.62
CA TRP A 158 4.43 6.47 4.37
C TRP A 158 3.88 5.18 3.79
N SER A 159 2.58 4.96 3.97
CA SER A 159 1.86 3.87 3.34
C SER A 159 0.82 4.38 2.35
N GLY A 160 0.38 3.51 1.46
CA GLY A 160 -0.66 3.81 0.49
C GLY A 160 -1.82 2.83 0.56
N THR A 161 -3.03 3.28 0.20
CA THR A 161 -4.21 2.43 0.08
C THR A 161 -5.18 2.94 -0.96
N MET A 162 -6.12 2.07 -1.39
CA MET A 162 -7.13 2.36 -2.41
C MET A 162 -8.52 2.46 -1.80
N ASN A 163 -9.20 3.61 -2.01
CA ASN A 163 -10.55 3.87 -1.56
C ASN A 163 -11.53 3.82 -2.74
N LEU A 164 -11.96 2.63 -3.09
CA LEU A 164 -12.81 2.38 -4.25
C LEU A 164 -14.27 2.14 -3.84
N THR A 165 -14.51 1.16 -3.00
CA THR A 165 -15.83 0.59 -2.71
C THR A 165 -16.71 1.53 -1.88
N GLU A 166 -17.98 1.61 -2.26
CA GLU A 166 -19.04 2.31 -1.51
C GLU A 166 -20.18 1.34 -1.15
N PRO A 167 -21.05 1.67 -0.20
CA PRO A 167 -22.14 0.78 0.21
C PRO A 167 -23.00 0.24 -0.93
N GLN A 168 -23.22 1.04 -1.98
CA GLN A 168 -24.02 0.70 -3.17
C GLN A 168 -23.15 0.31 -4.38
N ALA A 169 -21.82 0.46 -4.32
CA ALA A 169 -20.91 0.32 -5.46
C ALA A 169 -19.70 -0.54 -5.07
N GLY A 170 -19.87 -1.85 -5.13
CA GLY A 170 -18.82 -2.84 -4.96
C GLY A 170 -18.41 -3.43 -6.31
N SER A 171 -19.16 -4.44 -6.79
CA SER A 171 -18.92 -5.03 -8.11
C SER A 171 -19.28 -4.08 -9.26
N ASP A 172 -20.34 -3.29 -9.10
CA ASP A 172 -20.65 -2.18 -10.00
C ASP A 172 -19.99 -0.89 -9.51
N VAL A 173 -18.70 -0.74 -9.78
CA VAL A 173 -17.94 0.48 -9.48
C VAL A 173 -18.50 1.70 -10.20
N GLY A 174 -19.12 1.50 -11.35
CA GLY A 174 -19.80 2.55 -12.11
C GLY A 174 -20.90 3.28 -11.33
N ALA A 175 -21.44 2.67 -10.28
CA ALA A 175 -22.46 3.24 -9.41
C ALA A 175 -21.91 4.10 -8.25
N LEU A 176 -20.60 4.33 -8.16
CA LEU A 176 -20.04 5.17 -7.10
C LEU A 176 -20.59 6.61 -7.15
N THR A 177 -20.81 7.19 -5.98
CA THR A 177 -21.44 8.51 -5.77
C THR A 177 -20.53 9.53 -5.10
N THR A 178 -19.35 9.14 -4.62
CA THR A 178 -18.34 10.06 -4.08
C THR A 178 -18.05 11.16 -5.11
N LYS A 179 -18.07 12.42 -4.65
CA LYS A 179 -17.93 13.62 -5.49
C LYS A 179 -16.61 14.29 -5.22
N ALA A 180 -15.97 14.80 -6.26
CA ALA A 180 -14.80 15.66 -6.21
C ALA A 180 -15.15 17.02 -6.81
N ILE A 181 -15.24 18.06 -5.97
CA ILE A 181 -15.63 19.40 -6.36
C ILE A 181 -14.37 20.24 -6.56
N PRO A 182 -14.08 20.72 -7.79
CA PRO A 182 -12.89 21.51 -8.07
C PRO A 182 -12.90 22.84 -7.29
N GLN A 183 -11.72 23.28 -6.89
CA GLN A 183 -11.47 24.56 -6.22
C GLN A 183 -10.68 25.49 -7.13
N GLU A 184 -10.65 26.80 -6.79
CA GLU A 184 -9.96 27.83 -7.58
C GLU A 184 -8.42 27.66 -7.61
N ASP A 185 -7.86 27.02 -6.60
CA ASP A 185 -6.42 26.71 -6.45
C ASP A 185 -5.96 25.45 -7.20
N GLY A 186 -6.88 24.79 -7.94
CA GLY A 186 -6.59 23.54 -8.67
C GLY A 186 -6.76 22.28 -7.83
N THR A 187 -7.11 22.40 -6.55
CA THR A 187 -7.41 21.26 -5.68
C THR A 187 -8.86 20.82 -5.80
N TYR A 188 -9.23 19.78 -5.06
CA TYR A 188 -10.60 19.26 -5.02
C TYR A 188 -11.07 19.06 -3.57
N ARG A 189 -12.33 19.31 -3.31
CA ARG A 189 -13.01 18.86 -2.10
C ARG A 189 -13.76 17.57 -2.38
N ILE A 190 -13.46 16.51 -1.62
CA ILE A 190 -14.06 15.21 -1.78
C ILE A 190 -15.12 14.95 -0.74
N PHE A 191 -16.26 14.38 -1.16
CA PHE A 191 -17.42 14.07 -0.31
C PHE A 191 -17.93 12.68 -0.61
N GLY A 192 -17.90 11.80 0.37
CA GLY A 192 -18.42 10.44 0.23
C GLY A 192 -18.08 9.54 1.41
N THR A 193 -18.55 8.31 1.33
CA THR A 193 -18.22 7.26 2.29
C THR A 193 -17.70 6.04 1.54
N LYS A 194 -16.54 5.58 1.93
CA LYS A 194 -15.88 4.40 1.40
C LYS A 194 -15.92 3.27 2.43
N ILE A 195 -16.18 2.05 1.97
CA ILE A 195 -16.26 0.87 2.85
C ILE A 195 -15.25 -0.20 2.42
N PHE A 196 -14.92 -1.08 3.34
CA PHE A 196 -13.93 -2.16 3.12
C PHE A 196 -12.52 -1.65 2.76
N ILE A 197 -12.13 -0.50 3.30
CA ILE A 197 -10.84 0.10 3.00
C ILE A 197 -9.76 -0.54 3.86
N THR A 198 -8.99 -1.42 3.25
CA THR A 198 -7.90 -2.13 3.89
C THR A 198 -6.76 -1.17 4.21
N PHE A 199 -6.28 -1.18 5.47
CA PHE A 199 -5.27 -0.24 5.95
C PHE A 199 -5.62 1.23 5.67
N GLY A 200 -6.92 1.56 5.73
CA GLY A 200 -7.40 2.93 5.50
C GLY A 200 -7.06 3.89 6.63
N GLU A 201 -6.85 3.40 7.85
CA GLU A 201 -6.37 4.16 9.00
C GLU A 201 -5.54 3.24 9.90
N HIS A 202 -4.38 3.71 10.35
CA HIS A 202 -3.50 3.03 11.30
C HIS A 202 -2.39 3.98 11.80
N GLU A 203 -1.59 3.51 12.77
CA GLU A 203 -0.52 4.27 13.41
C GLU A 203 0.89 3.73 13.08
N LEU A 204 1.04 2.87 12.06
CA LEU A 204 2.31 2.23 11.72
C LEU A 204 3.29 3.16 10.99
N VAL A 205 2.80 4.26 10.41
CA VAL A 205 3.55 5.19 9.56
C VAL A 205 3.18 6.64 9.87
N GLU A 206 4.01 7.58 9.44
CA GLU A 206 3.77 9.00 9.64
C GLU A 206 2.59 9.53 8.82
N ASN A 207 2.40 9.05 7.59
CA ASN A 207 1.31 9.46 6.70
C ASN A 207 0.74 8.29 5.92
N ILE A 208 -0.54 8.38 5.55
CA ILE A 208 -1.24 7.41 4.71
C ILE A 208 -1.74 8.12 3.47
N ILE A 209 -1.35 7.64 2.30
CA ILE A 209 -1.79 8.20 1.02
C ILE A 209 -2.98 7.39 0.52
N GLN A 210 -4.16 8.01 0.61
CA GLN A 210 -5.41 7.43 0.15
C GLN A 210 -5.58 7.70 -1.34
N LEU A 211 -5.69 6.68 -2.18
CA LEU A 211 -6.08 6.81 -3.57
C LEU A 211 -7.61 6.71 -3.65
N VAL A 212 -8.30 7.83 -3.75
CA VAL A 212 -9.77 7.91 -3.64
C VAL A 212 -10.41 8.02 -5.02
N LEU A 213 -11.28 7.07 -5.36
CA LEU A 213 -12.09 7.16 -6.57
C LEU A 213 -13.32 8.04 -6.35
N ALA A 214 -13.47 9.06 -7.19
CA ALA A 214 -14.58 10.01 -7.12
C ALA A 214 -14.98 10.54 -8.51
N ARG A 215 -16.10 11.25 -8.58
CA ARG A 215 -16.61 11.89 -9.80
C ARG A 215 -16.54 13.40 -9.69
N THR A 216 -16.07 14.03 -10.77
CA THR A 216 -16.26 15.48 -10.96
C THR A 216 -17.69 15.78 -11.43
N PRO A 217 -18.21 17.01 -11.24
CA PRO A 217 -19.60 17.35 -11.57
C PRO A 217 -20.01 17.04 -13.00
N ASP A 218 -19.12 17.25 -13.96
CA ASP A 218 -19.41 17.11 -15.40
C ASP A 218 -18.95 15.76 -15.98
N SER A 219 -18.58 14.81 -15.12
CA SER A 219 -18.11 13.50 -15.57
C SER A 219 -19.25 12.63 -16.14
N PRO A 220 -18.99 11.83 -17.20
CA PRO A 220 -19.97 10.94 -17.75
C PRO A 220 -20.39 9.83 -16.75
N PRO A 221 -21.56 9.21 -16.89
CA PRO A 221 -21.99 8.09 -16.06
C PRO A 221 -21.12 6.84 -16.31
N GLY A 222 -21.17 5.91 -15.35
CA GLY A 222 -20.43 4.64 -15.43
C GLY A 222 -18.95 4.81 -15.10
N THR A 223 -18.14 3.82 -15.41
CA THR A 223 -16.72 3.79 -15.05
C THR A 223 -15.88 4.87 -15.73
N LYS A 224 -16.28 5.30 -16.93
CA LYS A 224 -15.58 6.36 -17.69
C LYS A 224 -15.58 7.74 -17.03
N GLY A 225 -16.45 7.96 -16.05
CA GLY A 225 -16.51 9.22 -15.31
C GLY A 225 -15.83 9.18 -13.95
N ILE A 226 -15.06 8.15 -13.66
CA ILE A 226 -14.35 8.00 -12.41
C ILE A 226 -12.93 8.54 -12.57
N SER A 227 -12.49 9.34 -11.61
CA SER A 227 -11.11 9.79 -11.48
C SER A 227 -10.52 9.33 -10.15
N CYS A 228 -9.21 9.16 -10.11
CA CYS A 228 -8.47 8.85 -8.90
C CYS A 228 -7.86 10.13 -8.32
N PHE A 229 -7.98 10.31 -7.00
CA PHE A 229 -7.49 11.48 -6.29
C PHE A 229 -6.53 11.05 -5.18
N ILE A 230 -5.43 11.77 -5.03
CA ILE A 230 -4.46 11.59 -3.95
C ILE A 230 -4.98 12.36 -2.73
N VAL A 231 -5.24 11.66 -1.65
CA VAL A 231 -5.76 12.23 -0.39
C VAL A 231 -4.86 11.79 0.77
N PRO A 232 -3.88 12.58 1.16
CA PRO A 232 -3.01 12.24 2.28
C PRO A 232 -3.73 12.37 3.63
N LYS A 233 -3.34 11.57 4.63
CA LYS A 233 -3.83 11.68 6.02
C LYS A 233 -3.44 13.01 6.65
N TYR A 234 -2.20 13.43 6.45
CA TYR A 234 -1.72 14.78 6.73
C TYR A 234 -1.36 15.45 5.42
N LEU A 235 -1.76 16.70 5.27
CA LEU A 235 -1.41 17.50 4.11
C LEU A 235 0.11 17.53 3.94
N VAL A 236 0.56 17.60 2.71
CA VAL A 236 1.99 17.64 2.39
C VAL A 236 2.29 19.02 1.85
N GLU A 237 3.19 19.73 2.50
CA GLU A 237 3.64 21.05 2.10
C GLU A 237 4.61 20.96 0.90
N ASP A 238 4.87 22.08 0.25
CA ASP A 238 5.74 22.12 -0.94
C ASP A 238 7.18 21.62 -0.68
N ASP A 239 7.64 21.68 0.56
CA ASP A 239 8.94 21.16 1.00
C ASP A 239 8.92 19.67 1.42
N GLY A 240 7.77 19.01 1.28
CA GLY A 240 7.56 17.61 1.66
C GLY A 240 7.30 17.38 3.15
N SER A 241 7.24 18.42 3.97
CA SER A 241 6.88 18.31 5.39
C SER A 241 5.40 18.04 5.58
N LEU A 242 5.04 17.47 6.75
CA LEU A 242 3.64 17.22 7.09
C LEU A 242 2.98 18.50 7.63
N GLY A 243 1.87 18.86 7.01
CA GLY A 243 1.00 19.94 7.43
C GLY A 243 -0.14 19.49 8.36
N GLU A 244 -1.28 20.15 8.26
CA GLU A 244 -2.46 19.83 9.07
C GLU A 244 -3.05 18.45 8.70
N ARG A 245 -3.74 17.82 9.67
CA ARG A 245 -4.49 16.60 9.43
C ARG A 245 -5.65 16.87 8.49
N ASN A 246 -5.77 16.05 7.45
CA ASN A 246 -6.84 16.17 6.46
C ASN A 246 -8.20 15.69 7.03
N ASP A 247 -9.28 16.11 6.39
CA ASP A 247 -10.68 15.88 6.84
C ASP A 247 -11.25 14.53 6.41
N TYR A 248 -10.50 13.44 6.59
CA TYR A 248 -11.12 12.13 6.53
C TYR A 248 -11.06 11.42 7.89
N ARG A 249 -12.02 10.53 8.14
CA ARG A 249 -12.13 9.82 9.42
C ARG A 249 -12.49 8.37 9.20
N CYS A 250 -11.86 7.49 9.95
CA CYS A 250 -12.33 6.13 10.13
C CYS A 250 -13.56 6.15 11.06
N LEU A 251 -14.71 5.77 10.54
CA LEU A 251 -15.96 5.73 11.30
C LEU A 251 -16.10 4.44 12.10
N SER A 252 -15.68 3.33 11.50
CA SER A 252 -15.75 1.99 12.08
C SER A 252 -14.81 1.03 11.36
N LEU A 253 -14.57 -0.10 11.99
CA LEU A 253 -13.87 -1.24 11.41
C LEU A 253 -14.87 -2.37 11.10
N GLU A 254 -14.67 -3.06 9.99
CA GLU A 254 -15.43 -4.25 9.64
C GLU A 254 -14.98 -5.44 10.47
N HIS A 255 -15.96 -6.18 11.01
CA HIS A 255 -15.72 -7.48 11.62
C HIS A 255 -15.60 -8.54 10.51
N LYS A 256 -14.52 -9.31 10.52
CA LYS A 256 -14.23 -10.33 9.49
C LYS A 256 -14.10 -11.71 10.14
N LEU A 257 -14.30 -12.77 9.37
CA LEU A 257 -14.10 -14.16 9.81
C LEU A 257 -12.64 -14.46 10.20
N GLY A 258 -11.69 -13.75 9.60
CA GLY A 258 -10.26 -13.80 9.88
C GLY A 258 -9.64 -12.44 9.59
N LEU A 259 -8.34 -12.34 9.57
CA LEU A 259 -7.60 -11.08 9.32
C LEU A 259 -7.98 -10.00 10.36
N HIS A 260 -8.15 -10.35 11.62
CA HIS A 260 -8.71 -9.49 12.66
C HIS A 260 -7.88 -8.21 12.86
N ALA A 261 -6.55 -8.31 12.79
CA ALA A 261 -5.67 -7.15 12.91
C ALA A 261 -5.33 -6.46 11.56
N SER A 262 -5.97 -6.85 10.45
CA SER A 262 -5.94 -6.05 9.23
C SER A 262 -7.07 -5.03 9.32
N PRO A 263 -6.80 -3.72 9.57
CA PRO A 263 -7.87 -2.75 9.71
C PRO A 263 -8.59 -2.58 8.38
N THR A 264 -9.87 -2.94 8.37
CA THR A 264 -10.74 -2.80 7.20
C THR A 264 -11.76 -1.71 7.54
N CYS A 265 -11.48 -0.51 7.05
CA CYS A 265 -12.11 0.72 7.51
C CYS A 265 -13.36 1.08 6.73
N VAL A 266 -14.32 1.70 7.42
CA VAL A 266 -15.31 2.58 6.82
C VAL A 266 -14.77 4.00 6.93
N ILE A 267 -14.47 4.62 5.79
CA ILE A 267 -13.87 5.95 5.72
C ILE A 267 -14.90 6.98 5.26
N SER A 268 -15.16 7.98 6.06
CA SER A 268 -15.89 9.18 5.64
C SER A 268 -14.90 10.24 5.16
N VAL A 269 -15.11 10.72 3.95
CA VAL A 269 -14.36 11.83 3.37
C VAL A 269 -15.32 13.01 3.28
N SER A 270 -15.08 14.04 4.10
CA SER A 270 -15.95 15.24 4.12
C SER A 270 -15.11 16.48 4.35
N TYR A 271 -14.82 17.25 3.32
CA TYR A 271 -13.95 18.43 3.30
C TYR A 271 -12.45 18.13 3.16
N THR A 272 -12.02 17.24 2.28
CA THR A 272 -10.58 17.14 2.02
C THR A 272 -10.08 18.39 1.31
N HIS A 273 -9.15 19.09 1.95
CA HIS A 273 -8.29 20.06 1.29
C HIS A 273 -7.17 19.30 0.58
N LEU A 274 -6.83 19.69 -0.64
CA LEU A 274 -5.73 19.18 -1.48
C LEU A 274 -5.91 17.72 -1.94
N THR A 275 -6.45 17.59 -3.12
CA THR A 275 -6.37 16.38 -3.91
C THR A 275 -5.98 16.79 -5.32
N LEU A 276 -4.83 16.35 -5.75
CA LEU A 276 -4.41 16.50 -7.13
C LEU A 276 -4.98 15.31 -7.91
N PRO A 277 -5.65 15.51 -9.08
CA PRO A 277 -6.07 14.40 -9.88
C PRO A 277 -4.82 13.70 -10.41
N THR A 278 -4.78 12.39 -10.28
CA THR A 278 -3.91 11.61 -11.16
C THR A 278 -4.47 11.75 -12.56
N ASN A 279 -3.66 12.12 -13.54
CA ASN A 279 -4.08 12.22 -14.93
C ASN A 279 -4.35 10.83 -15.53
N SER A 280 -5.28 10.09 -14.97
CA SER A 280 -5.69 8.82 -15.54
C SER A 280 -6.84 9.03 -16.51
N LEU A 281 -6.53 9.01 -17.78
CA LEU A 281 -7.44 8.55 -18.80
C LEU A 281 -7.48 7.02 -18.68
N VAL A 282 -8.43 6.46 -17.95
CA VAL A 282 -8.79 5.05 -18.05
C VAL A 282 -9.90 4.93 -19.06
#